data_239dd7e70221b02479b1126ae6736415
#
_entry.id   239dd7e70221b02479b1126ae6736415
#
_cell.length_a   1.000
_cell.length_b   1.000
_cell.length_c   1.000
_cell.angle_alpha   90.00
_cell.angle_beta   90.00
_cell.angle_gamma   90.00
#
_symmetry.space_group_name_H-M   'P 1'
#
loop_
_entity.id
_entity.type
_entity.pdbx_description
1 polymer ?
#
loop_
_entity_poly.entity_id
_entity_poly.type
_entity_poly.pdbx_seq_one_letter_code
_entity_poly.pdbx_strand_id
1 'polypeptide(L)'
;MQSVIITGADRGLGLSLCREFLGRGWLVFAGKYLDDYSLLEDEAGKNPNLHILPLDVGSAASIADAAGILAKTTESLDMLISNAALMGPVNCSLYSPPMDLEAVWRSFTVNALGPMRLVESFLPLLDRGGMRRLCFVSSEVSCIELMKHRGDSPFPYPMSKASLNMGVRLLHNKLFPENYSFRLFHPGWMKRRMPDGSLSETALYDPDFIGAIAARYFENPLRDEQRLVMVDYNGYEWPF
;
A
#
# COMPACT_ATOMS: atom_id res chain seq x y z
N MET A 1 -0.10 4.39 22.68
CA MET A 1 -1.09 4.28 21.59
C MET A 1 -0.33 3.73 20.39
N GLN A 2 -0.86 2.71 19.70
CA GLN A 2 -0.22 2.17 18.51
C GLN A 2 -0.33 3.16 17.35
N SER A 3 0.66 3.13 16.45
CA SER A 3 0.77 4.09 15.34
C SER A 3 0.99 3.40 13.99
N VAL A 4 0.36 3.95 12.94
CA VAL A 4 0.46 3.42 11.58
C VAL A 4 0.64 4.54 10.56
N ILE A 5 1.51 4.33 9.57
CA ILE A 5 1.54 5.14 8.34
C ILE A 5 0.90 4.37 7.20
N ILE A 6 0.01 5.03 6.43
CA ILE A 6 -0.71 4.46 5.30
C ILE A 6 -0.48 5.33 4.07
N THR A 7 0.11 4.79 3.01
CA THR A 7 0.36 5.55 1.78
C THR A 7 -0.82 5.46 0.81
N GLY A 8 -1.04 6.52 0.00
CA GLY A 8 -2.18 6.59 -0.92
C GLY A 8 -3.51 6.59 -0.17
N ALA A 9 -3.59 7.39 0.89
CA ALA A 9 -4.75 7.51 1.76
C ALA A 9 -5.84 8.44 1.23
N ASP A 10 -5.60 9.08 0.10
CA ASP A 10 -6.52 10.06 -0.52
C ASP A 10 -7.92 9.49 -0.76
N ARG A 11 -8.00 8.21 -1.10
CA ARG A 11 -9.24 7.54 -1.50
C ARG A 11 -9.14 6.00 -1.39
N GLY A 12 -10.25 5.34 -1.74
CA GLY A 12 -10.30 3.89 -1.92
C GLY A 12 -9.83 3.12 -0.69
N LEU A 13 -9.01 2.09 -0.90
CA LEU A 13 -8.53 1.23 0.19
C LEU A 13 -7.72 2.00 1.24
N GLY A 14 -6.87 2.95 0.82
CA GLY A 14 -6.05 3.73 1.76
C GLY A 14 -6.90 4.55 2.73
N LEU A 15 -7.94 5.26 2.22
CA LEU A 15 -8.88 6.00 3.05
C LEU A 15 -9.68 5.06 3.98
N SER A 16 -10.14 3.93 3.45
CA SER A 16 -10.87 2.93 4.24
C SER A 16 -10.01 2.35 5.37
N LEU A 17 -8.73 2.07 5.10
CA LEU A 17 -7.77 1.65 6.14
C LEU A 17 -7.57 2.73 7.20
N CYS A 18 -7.48 4.02 6.82
CA CYS A 18 -7.41 5.11 7.79
C CYS A 18 -8.61 5.08 8.74
N ARG A 19 -9.83 4.98 8.22
CA ARG A 19 -11.06 4.88 9.02
C ARG A 19 -11.06 3.68 9.96
N GLU A 20 -10.65 2.52 9.46
CA GLU A 20 -10.57 1.29 10.25
C GLU A 20 -9.58 1.40 11.42
N PHE A 21 -8.37 1.91 11.18
CA PHE A 21 -7.38 2.06 12.24
C PHE A 21 -7.75 3.17 13.24
N LEU A 22 -8.36 4.27 12.79
CA LEU A 22 -8.93 5.29 13.67
C LEU A 22 -10.02 4.73 14.57
N GLY A 23 -10.94 3.93 14.00
CA GLY A 23 -12.00 3.25 14.76
C GLY A 23 -11.48 2.26 15.81
N ARG A 24 -10.24 1.79 15.66
CA ARG A 24 -9.53 0.91 16.62
C ARG A 24 -8.65 1.68 17.62
N GLY A 25 -8.68 3.02 17.58
CA GLY A 25 -7.94 3.88 18.50
C GLY A 25 -6.44 4.04 18.19
N TRP A 26 -6.03 3.80 16.93
CA TRP A 26 -4.66 4.03 16.49
C TRP A 26 -4.39 5.50 16.16
N LEU A 27 -3.13 5.88 16.29
CA LEU A 27 -2.59 7.11 15.72
C LEU A 27 -2.27 6.84 14.23
N VAL A 28 -2.94 7.57 13.33
CA VAL A 28 -2.87 7.33 11.89
C VAL A 28 -2.16 8.48 11.19
N PHE A 29 -1.10 8.16 10.46
CA PHE A 29 -0.40 9.06 9.56
C PHE A 29 -0.80 8.70 8.14
N ALA A 30 -1.55 9.57 7.49
CA ALA A 30 -2.15 9.34 6.18
C ALA A 30 -1.35 10.06 5.08
N GLY A 31 -0.64 9.29 4.26
CA GLY A 31 0.09 9.82 3.11
C GLY A 31 -0.86 10.24 2.00
N LYS A 32 -0.92 11.54 1.71
CA LYS A 32 -1.74 12.17 0.67
C LYS A 32 -0.88 12.62 -0.51
N TYR A 33 -1.36 12.33 -1.72
CA TYR A 33 -0.73 12.73 -2.99
C TYR A 33 -1.64 13.53 -3.91
N LEU A 34 -2.96 13.25 -3.93
CA LEU A 34 -3.94 13.86 -4.82
C LEU A 34 -4.58 15.09 -4.20
N ASP A 35 -4.61 16.20 -4.93
CA ASP A 35 -5.19 17.46 -4.45
C ASP A 35 -6.70 17.56 -4.66
N ASP A 36 -7.25 16.79 -5.60
CA ASP A 36 -8.66 16.79 -5.99
C ASP A 36 -9.57 15.92 -5.10
N TYR A 37 -9.04 15.34 -4.02
CA TYR A 37 -9.79 14.56 -3.03
C TYR A 37 -9.74 15.24 -1.66
N SER A 38 -10.88 15.62 -1.11
CA SER A 38 -11.04 16.26 0.22
C SER A 38 -11.50 15.32 1.31
N LEU A 39 -11.83 14.06 0.97
CA LEU A 39 -12.41 13.10 1.92
C LEU A 39 -11.49 12.82 3.12
N LEU A 40 -10.18 12.88 2.91
CA LEU A 40 -9.21 12.65 3.98
C LEU A 40 -9.16 13.83 4.96
N GLU A 41 -9.28 15.07 4.45
CA GLU A 41 -9.37 16.29 5.26
C GLU A 41 -10.65 16.31 6.09
N ASP A 42 -11.77 15.86 5.51
CA ASP A 42 -13.03 15.74 6.22
C ASP A 42 -12.94 14.73 7.39
N GLU A 43 -12.19 13.65 7.23
CA GLU A 43 -11.92 12.70 8.32
C GLU A 43 -10.99 13.31 9.38
N ALA A 44 -9.93 14.01 8.96
CA ALA A 44 -8.98 14.65 9.87
C ALA A 44 -9.65 15.74 10.71
N GLY A 45 -10.60 16.49 10.15
CA GLY A 45 -11.40 17.47 10.88
C GLY A 45 -12.27 16.85 11.99
N LYS A 46 -12.55 15.56 11.94
CA LYS A 46 -13.38 14.83 12.92
C LYS A 46 -12.56 14.03 13.93
N ASN A 47 -11.31 13.71 13.62
CA ASN A 47 -10.52 12.81 14.44
C ASN A 47 -9.09 13.35 14.68
N PRO A 48 -8.75 13.75 15.92
CA PRO A 48 -7.45 14.32 16.25
C PRO A 48 -6.29 13.32 16.13
N ASN A 49 -6.57 12.02 16.02
CA ASN A 49 -5.57 10.98 15.82
C ASN A 49 -5.23 10.76 14.34
N LEU A 50 -5.78 11.55 13.42
CA LEU A 50 -5.44 11.49 11.99
C LEU A 50 -4.55 12.67 11.61
N HIS A 51 -3.34 12.37 11.17
CA HIS A 51 -2.37 13.33 10.66
C HIS A 51 -2.13 13.13 9.17
N ILE A 52 -2.41 14.15 8.36
CA ILE A 52 -2.19 14.11 6.91
C ILE A 52 -0.74 14.51 6.62
N LEU A 53 -0.05 13.69 5.80
CA LEU A 53 1.32 13.93 5.35
C LEU A 53 1.31 14.08 3.81
N PRO A 54 1.81 15.17 3.24
CA PRO A 54 2.11 15.22 1.81
C PRO A 54 3.11 14.12 1.46
N LEU A 55 2.73 13.20 0.56
CA LEU A 55 3.57 12.03 0.27
C LEU A 55 3.39 11.50 -1.15
N ASP A 56 4.37 11.80 -2.01
CA ASP A 56 4.57 11.15 -3.29
C ASP A 56 5.55 9.98 -3.12
N VAL A 57 5.06 8.75 -3.18
CA VAL A 57 5.90 7.54 -3.06
C VAL A 57 6.83 7.32 -4.26
N GLY A 58 6.61 8.04 -5.37
CA GLY A 58 7.51 8.10 -6.52
C GLY A 58 8.71 9.01 -6.33
N SER A 59 8.69 9.89 -5.32
CA SER A 59 9.73 10.88 -5.04
C SER A 59 10.53 10.56 -3.79
N ALA A 60 11.83 10.33 -3.94
CA ALA A 60 12.72 10.10 -2.79
C ALA A 60 12.76 11.30 -1.82
N ALA A 61 12.71 12.53 -2.36
CA ALA A 61 12.67 13.75 -1.55
C ALA A 61 11.37 13.83 -0.72
N SER A 62 10.21 13.60 -1.37
CA SER A 62 8.92 13.61 -0.68
C SER A 62 8.83 12.55 0.44
N ILE A 63 9.40 11.36 0.21
CA ILE A 63 9.46 10.31 1.24
C ILE A 63 10.34 10.76 2.43
N ALA A 64 11.52 11.35 2.14
CA ALA A 64 12.42 11.83 3.19
C ALA A 64 11.80 12.98 4.00
N ASP A 65 11.11 13.91 3.34
CA ASP A 65 10.39 15.01 3.99
C ASP A 65 9.28 14.48 4.90
N ALA A 66 8.47 13.53 4.40
CA ALA A 66 7.42 12.89 5.20
C ALA A 66 7.99 12.16 6.42
N ALA A 67 9.11 11.44 6.28
CA ALA A 67 9.78 10.79 7.39
C ALA A 67 10.31 11.81 8.41
N GLY A 68 10.85 12.95 7.94
CA GLY A 68 11.30 14.06 8.79
C GLY A 68 10.15 14.74 9.55
N ILE A 69 8.98 14.89 8.94
CA ILE A 69 7.77 15.41 9.61
C ILE A 69 7.30 14.40 10.66
N LEU A 70 7.23 13.12 10.31
CA LEU A 70 6.79 12.08 11.23
C LEU A 70 7.69 11.99 12.46
N ALA A 71 9.01 12.05 12.30
CA ALA A 71 9.97 11.99 13.38
C ALA A 71 9.88 13.17 14.37
N LYS A 72 9.24 14.28 13.98
CA LYS A 72 8.92 15.41 14.86
C LYS A 72 7.59 15.24 15.61
N THR A 73 6.74 14.33 15.12
CA THR A 73 5.37 14.13 15.62
C THR A 73 5.28 12.91 16.55
N THR A 74 6.07 11.88 16.29
CA THR A 74 6.10 10.66 17.12
C THR A 74 7.52 10.12 17.27
N GLU A 75 7.78 9.45 18.38
CA GLU A 75 9.08 8.81 18.65
C GLU A 75 9.21 7.43 18.01
N SER A 76 8.08 6.76 17.68
CA SER A 76 8.06 5.41 17.15
C SER A 76 6.91 5.19 16.15
N LEU A 77 7.05 4.17 15.34
CA LEU A 77 6.03 3.71 14.38
C LEU A 77 5.86 2.20 14.50
N ASP A 78 4.63 1.73 14.74
CA ASP A 78 4.35 0.30 14.91
C ASP A 78 4.14 -0.44 13.59
N MET A 79 3.52 0.24 12.61
CA MET A 79 3.15 -0.37 11.32
C MET A 79 3.34 0.59 10.16
N LEU A 80 3.85 0.07 9.05
CA LEU A 80 3.87 0.75 7.75
C LEU A 80 3.01 -0.02 6.75
N ILE A 81 2.03 0.65 6.14
CA ILE A 81 1.17 0.09 5.08
C ILE A 81 1.47 0.78 3.75
N SER A 82 2.19 0.08 2.89
CA SER A 82 2.47 0.49 1.52
C SER A 82 1.28 0.10 0.63
N ASN A 83 0.35 1.05 0.46
CA ASN A 83 -0.88 0.87 -0.32
C ASN A 83 -0.88 1.66 -1.63
N ALA A 84 -0.22 2.83 -1.69
CA ALA A 84 -0.16 3.64 -2.91
C ALA A 84 0.30 2.83 -4.12
N ALA A 85 -0.38 3.00 -5.25
CA ALA A 85 -0.05 2.32 -6.48
C ALA A 85 -0.46 3.13 -7.72
N LEU A 86 0.33 3.00 -8.78
CA LEU A 86 0.06 3.52 -10.12
C LEU A 86 -0.26 2.34 -11.05
N MET A 87 -1.48 2.31 -11.60
CA MET A 87 -1.88 1.24 -12.54
C MET A 87 -1.26 1.40 -13.95
N GLY A 88 -0.84 2.60 -14.29
CA GLY A 88 -0.31 2.92 -15.61
C GLY A 88 -1.39 3.01 -16.70
N PRO A 89 -1.01 3.37 -17.93
CA PRO A 89 -1.93 3.46 -19.05
C PRO A 89 -2.41 2.06 -19.48
N VAL A 90 -3.68 1.95 -19.85
CA VAL A 90 -4.31 0.69 -20.31
C VAL A 90 -3.72 0.20 -21.64
N ASN A 91 -3.15 1.10 -22.44
CA ASN A 91 -2.70 0.83 -23.82
C ASN A 91 -1.22 0.50 -23.95
N CYS A 92 -0.53 0.09 -22.89
CA CYS A 92 0.88 -0.26 -22.95
C CYS A 92 1.05 -1.76 -23.23
N SER A 93 0.76 -2.19 -24.47
CA SER A 93 0.91 -3.55 -24.96
C SER A 93 1.80 -3.63 -26.19
N LEU A 94 2.18 -4.85 -26.63
CA LEU A 94 3.02 -5.04 -27.81
C LEU A 94 2.30 -4.69 -29.13
N TYR A 95 0.98 -4.73 -29.16
CA TYR A 95 0.14 -4.49 -30.35
C TYR A 95 -0.37 -3.06 -30.45
N SER A 96 -0.22 -2.27 -29.40
CA SER A 96 -0.44 -0.82 -29.42
C SER A 96 0.76 -0.11 -30.05
N PRO A 97 0.68 1.19 -30.38
CA PRO A 97 1.88 1.97 -30.72
C PRO A 97 2.97 1.72 -29.68
N PRO A 98 4.28 1.99 -30.00
CA PRO A 98 5.42 1.50 -29.25
C PRO A 98 5.20 1.60 -27.72
N MET A 99 5.58 0.56 -26.98
CA MET A 99 5.44 0.52 -25.51
C MET A 99 5.99 1.82 -24.91
N ASP A 100 5.16 2.51 -24.15
CA ASP A 100 5.57 3.71 -23.41
C ASP A 100 6.50 3.31 -22.24
N LEU A 101 7.80 3.33 -22.48
CA LEU A 101 8.82 3.00 -21.49
C LEU A 101 8.82 3.97 -20.30
N GLU A 102 8.43 5.23 -20.52
CA GLU A 102 8.28 6.20 -19.44
C GLU A 102 7.17 5.80 -18.47
N ALA A 103 6.04 5.33 -18.98
CA ALA A 103 4.97 4.79 -18.16
C ALA A 103 5.39 3.51 -17.41
N VAL A 104 6.23 2.66 -18.04
CA VAL A 104 6.85 1.50 -17.36
C VAL A 104 7.70 1.97 -16.19
N TRP A 105 8.62 2.91 -16.42
CA TRP A 105 9.48 3.44 -15.36
C TRP A 105 8.70 4.08 -14.22
N ARG A 106 7.67 4.88 -14.52
CA ARG A 106 6.82 5.47 -13.50
C ARG A 106 6.12 4.39 -12.66
N SER A 107 5.60 3.33 -13.29
CA SER A 107 4.98 2.22 -12.56
C SER A 107 5.96 1.51 -11.64
N PHE A 108 7.20 1.24 -12.09
CA PHE A 108 8.24 0.65 -11.24
C PHE A 108 8.66 1.58 -10.11
N THR A 109 8.82 2.87 -10.40
CA THR A 109 9.22 3.87 -9.40
C THR A 109 8.20 3.94 -8.25
N VAL A 110 6.91 3.97 -8.58
CA VAL A 110 5.82 4.06 -7.58
C VAL A 110 5.56 2.71 -6.91
N ASN A 111 5.42 1.63 -7.70
CA ASN A 111 4.89 0.36 -7.18
C ASN A 111 5.96 -0.58 -6.60
N ALA A 112 7.22 -0.43 -6.99
CA ALA A 112 8.31 -1.32 -6.55
C ALA A 112 9.38 -0.58 -5.75
N LEU A 113 9.98 0.48 -6.31
CA LEU A 113 11.05 1.22 -5.63
C LEU A 113 10.53 2.09 -4.49
N GLY A 114 9.36 2.71 -4.66
CA GLY A 114 8.70 3.51 -3.62
C GLY A 114 8.54 2.77 -2.30
N PRO A 115 7.94 1.56 -2.29
CA PRO A 115 7.84 0.73 -1.08
C PRO A 115 9.19 0.43 -0.41
N MET A 116 10.25 0.18 -1.19
CA MET A 116 11.60 -0.06 -0.64
C MET A 116 12.16 1.19 0.04
N ARG A 117 12.03 2.36 -0.61
CA ARG A 117 12.44 3.66 -0.05
C ARG A 117 11.62 4.05 1.18
N LEU A 118 10.32 3.74 1.20
CA LEU A 118 9.48 3.95 2.38
C LEU A 118 10.04 3.17 3.58
N VAL A 119 10.30 1.87 3.41
CA VAL A 119 10.87 1.06 4.49
C VAL A 119 12.20 1.65 4.95
N GLU A 120 13.12 1.96 4.04
CA GLU A 120 14.43 2.55 4.35
C GLU A 120 14.28 3.85 5.16
N SER A 121 13.43 4.78 4.71
CA SER A 121 13.29 6.10 5.33
C SER A 121 12.58 6.06 6.70
N PHE A 122 11.62 5.15 6.89
CA PHE A 122 10.89 5.01 8.14
C PHE A 122 11.48 3.97 9.10
N LEU A 123 12.53 3.23 8.68
CA LEU A 123 13.17 2.20 9.50
C LEU A 123 13.58 2.69 10.90
N PRO A 124 14.18 3.90 11.07
CA PRO A 124 14.56 4.38 12.40
C PRO A 124 13.37 4.57 13.36
N LEU A 125 12.17 4.84 12.85
CA LEU A 125 10.95 4.93 13.65
C LEU A 125 10.35 3.55 13.91
N LEU A 126 10.36 2.68 12.91
CA LEU A 126 9.88 1.30 13.00
C LEU A 126 10.70 0.46 13.99
N ASP A 127 12.03 0.66 14.05
CA ASP A 127 12.92 0.00 15.02
C ASP A 127 12.56 0.30 16.47
N ARG A 128 11.97 1.47 16.72
CA ARG A 128 11.47 1.87 18.06
C ARG A 128 10.02 1.47 18.31
N GLY A 129 9.31 1.01 17.27
CA GLY A 129 7.93 0.53 17.37
C GLY A 129 7.84 -0.81 18.08
N GLY A 130 6.74 -1.03 18.78
CA GLY A 130 6.48 -2.28 19.50
C GLY A 130 6.08 -3.44 18.60
N MET A 131 5.50 -3.13 17.41
CA MET A 131 4.98 -4.16 16.51
C MET A 131 5.96 -4.52 15.38
N ARG A 132 6.75 -3.56 14.87
CA ARG A 132 7.69 -3.73 13.75
C ARG A 132 7.05 -4.42 12.55
N ARG A 133 5.91 -3.90 12.08
CA ARG A 133 5.12 -4.55 11.04
C ARG A 133 5.16 -3.81 9.71
N LEU A 134 5.43 -4.56 8.65
CA LEU A 134 5.47 -4.08 7.27
C LEU A 134 4.37 -4.75 6.45
N CYS A 135 3.44 -3.94 5.93
CA CYS A 135 2.29 -4.39 5.16
C CYS A 135 2.35 -3.84 3.74
N PHE A 136 2.12 -4.70 2.75
CA PHE A 136 2.18 -4.32 1.35
C PHE A 136 0.92 -4.76 0.62
N VAL A 137 0.29 -3.83 -0.09
CA VAL A 137 -0.83 -4.14 -0.98
C VAL A 137 -0.27 -4.52 -2.35
N SER A 138 -0.36 -5.80 -2.68
CA SER A 138 0.03 -6.36 -3.96
C SER A 138 -1.19 -6.67 -4.84
N SER A 139 -1.10 -7.61 -5.75
CA SER A 139 -2.17 -7.98 -6.67
C SER A 139 -1.99 -9.41 -7.17
N GLU A 140 -3.09 -10.07 -7.54
CA GLU A 140 -3.05 -11.36 -8.24
C GLU A 140 -2.20 -11.33 -9.51
N VAL A 141 -2.13 -10.18 -10.20
CA VAL A 141 -1.34 -10.03 -11.44
C VAL A 141 0.18 -10.07 -11.19
N SER A 142 0.63 -10.02 -9.94
CA SER A 142 2.03 -10.22 -9.55
C SER A 142 2.45 -11.69 -9.50
N CYS A 143 1.49 -12.61 -9.49
CA CYS A 143 1.73 -14.03 -9.45
C CYS A 143 2.07 -14.57 -10.85
N ILE A 144 3.34 -14.88 -11.08
CA ILE A 144 3.83 -15.33 -12.40
C ILE A 144 3.20 -16.68 -12.77
N GLU A 145 3.11 -17.61 -11.83
CA GLU A 145 2.62 -18.97 -12.05
C GLU A 145 1.15 -19.01 -12.47
N LEU A 146 0.31 -18.16 -11.84
CA LEU A 146 -1.14 -18.12 -12.07
C LEU A 146 -1.56 -17.03 -13.05
N MET A 147 -0.61 -16.27 -13.62
CA MET A 147 -0.91 -15.20 -14.55
C MET A 147 -1.49 -15.77 -15.85
N LYS A 148 -2.81 -15.71 -15.98
CA LYS A 148 -3.50 -16.15 -17.18
C LYS A 148 -3.47 -15.06 -18.24
N HIS A 149 -3.48 -15.50 -19.53
CA HIS A 149 -3.64 -14.58 -20.64
C HIS A 149 -4.98 -13.82 -20.52
N ARG A 150 -4.90 -12.51 -20.46
CA ARG A 150 -6.05 -11.59 -20.35
C ARG A 150 -6.10 -10.63 -21.55
N GLY A 151 -5.78 -11.12 -22.76
CA GLY A 151 -5.70 -10.29 -23.96
C GLY A 151 -4.58 -9.25 -23.86
N ASP A 152 -4.86 -8.01 -24.22
CA ASP A 152 -3.91 -6.88 -24.18
C ASP A 152 -3.68 -6.34 -22.76
N SER A 153 -3.34 -7.21 -21.82
CA SER A 153 -3.00 -6.75 -20.46
C SER A 153 -1.80 -5.80 -20.48
N PRO A 154 -1.90 -4.62 -19.89
CA PRO A 154 -0.79 -3.67 -19.87
C PRO A 154 0.38 -4.22 -19.06
N PHE A 155 1.59 -4.19 -19.63
CA PHE A 155 2.81 -4.72 -19.00
C PHE A 155 3.24 -3.99 -17.70
N PRO A 156 3.12 -2.64 -17.58
CA PRO A 156 3.74 -1.91 -16.47
C PRO A 156 3.28 -2.36 -15.09
N TYR A 157 1.98 -2.52 -14.90
CA TYR A 157 1.43 -2.82 -13.58
C TYR A 157 1.77 -4.24 -13.09
N PRO A 158 1.51 -5.33 -13.87
CA PRO A 158 1.89 -6.69 -13.46
C PRO A 158 3.39 -6.82 -13.18
N MET A 159 4.24 -6.32 -14.08
CA MET A 159 5.69 -6.34 -13.91
C MET A 159 6.14 -5.62 -12.63
N SER A 160 5.59 -4.43 -12.36
CA SER A 160 5.93 -3.66 -11.17
C SER A 160 5.46 -4.35 -9.88
N LYS A 161 4.30 -5.01 -9.89
CA LYS A 161 3.79 -5.77 -8.74
C LYS A 161 4.56 -7.07 -8.49
N ALA A 162 5.03 -7.76 -9.53
CA ALA A 162 5.96 -8.89 -9.38
C ALA A 162 7.30 -8.42 -8.80
N SER A 163 7.80 -7.27 -9.26
CA SER A 163 9.00 -6.65 -8.68
C SER A 163 8.81 -6.24 -7.22
N LEU A 164 7.65 -5.72 -6.83
CA LEU A 164 7.29 -5.47 -5.43
C LEU A 164 7.40 -6.76 -4.60
N ASN A 165 6.80 -7.86 -5.06
CA ASN A 165 6.83 -9.14 -4.34
C ASN A 165 8.26 -9.64 -4.11
N MET A 166 9.13 -9.51 -5.14
CA MET A 166 10.56 -9.82 -4.99
C MET A 166 11.23 -8.91 -3.95
N GLY A 167 10.98 -7.60 -4.00
CA GLY A 167 11.49 -6.65 -3.02
C GLY A 167 11.05 -6.98 -1.60
N VAL A 168 9.78 -7.32 -1.41
CA VAL A 168 9.23 -7.74 -0.09
C VAL A 168 9.90 -9.02 0.39
N ARG A 169 10.17 -10.00 -0.50
CA ARG A 169 10.92 -11.21 -0.13
C ARG A 169 12.33 -10.88 0.35
N LEU A 170 13.03 -9.96 -0.31
CA LEU A 170 14.36 -9.53 0.11
C LEU A 170 14.35 -8.79 1.45
N LEU A 171 13.36 -7.91 1.67
CA LEU A 171 13.15 -7.25 2.96
C LEU A 171 12.85 -8.26 4.06
N HIS A 172 11.99 -9.24 3.80
CA HIS A 172 11.67 -10.30 4.75
C HIS A 172 12.93 -11.07 5.16
N ASN A 173 13.76 -11.51 4.20
CA ASN A 173 14.98 -12.23 4.49
C ASN A 173 15.96 -11.44 5.37
N LYS A 174 15.96 -10.10 5.22
CA LYS A 174 16.85 -9.22 5.96
C LYS A 174 16.30 -8.80 7.32
N LEU A 175 15.01 -8.50 7.41
CA LEU A 175 14.43 -7.86 8.60
C LEU A 175 13.66 -8.82 9.52
N PHE A 176 13.27 -10.01 9.02
CA PHE A 176 12.63 -11.02 9.87
C PHE A 176 13.50 -11.43 11.07
N PRO A 177 14.85 -11.64 10.92
CA PRO A 177 15.74 -11.90 12.05
C PRO A 177 15.79 -10.75 13.08
N GLU A 178 15.42 -9.54 12.68
CA GLU A 178 15.33 -8.34 13.53
C GLU A 178 13.93 -8.17 14.16
N ASN A 179 13.12 -9.24 14.18
CA ASN A 179 11.77 -9.28 14.73
C ASN A 179 10.74 -8.43 13.96
N TYR A 180 10.94 -8.21 12.68
CA TYR A 180 9.90 -7.63 11.81
C TYR A 180 8.92 -8.70 11.36
N SER A 181 7.63 -8.35 11.34
CA SER A 181 6.56 -9.17 10.76
C SER A 181 6.07 -8.57 9.44
N PHE A 182 5.60 -9.44 8.53
CA PHE A 182 5.25 -9.05 7.18
C PHE A 182 3.82 -9.45 6.83
N ARG A 183 3.13 -8.58 6.08
CA ARG A 183 1.82 -8.88 5.47
C ARG A 183 1.86 -8.49 4.00
N LEU A 184 1.49 -9.42 3.14
CA LEU A 184 1.32 -9.17 1.71
C LEU A 184 -0.13 -9.49 1.34
N PHE A 185 -0.85 -8.51 0.77
CA PHE A 185 -2.29 -8.59 0.60
C PHE A 185 -2.73 -8.28 -0.82
N HIS A 186 -3.62 -9.12 -1.36
CA HIS A 186 -4.32 -8.87 -2.62
C HIS A 186 -5.77 -8.47 -2.34
N PRO A 187 -6.16 -7.21 -2.66
CA PRO A 187 -7.46 -6.67 -2.27
C PRO A 187 -8.62 -7.07 -3.20
N GLY A 188 -8.37 -7.79 -4.29
CA GLY A 188 -9.35 -8.00 -5.34
C GLY A 188 -9.56 -6.78 -6.24
N TRP A 189 -10.57 -6.84 -7.10
CA TRP A 189 -10.92 -5.75 -8.02
C TRP A 189 -11.93 -4.81 -7.37
N MET A 190 -11.41 -3.72 -6.80
CA MET A 190 -12.18 -2.75 -6.03
C MET A 190 -12.75 -1.62 -6.90
N LYS A 191 -13.94 -1.15 -6.53
CA LYS A 191 -14.54 0.08 -7.06
C LYS A 191 -13.64 1.28 -6.77
N ARG A 192 -13.59 2.20 -7.75
CA ARG A 192 -12.88 3.48 -7.55
C ARG A 192 -13.80 4.43 -6.79
N ARG A 193 -13.30 5.03 -5.73
CA ARG A 193 -13.97 6.17 -5.08
C ARG A 193 -13.61 7.44 -5.84
N MET A 194 -14.64 8.16 -6.24
CA MET A 194 -14.53 9.42 -6.99
C MET A 194 -14.36 10.61 -6.03
N PRO A 195 -13.94 11.81 -6.51
CA PRO A 195 -13.77 12.98 -5.66
C PRO A 195 -15.03 13.40 -4.89
N ASP A 196 -16.21 13.19 -5.47
CA ASP A 196 -17.52 13.44 -4.83
C ASP A 196 -17.92 12.34 -3.80
N GLY A 197 -17.06 11.35 -3.59
CA GLY A 197 -17.31 10.23 -2.67
C GLY A 197 -18.09 9.06 -3.28
N SER A 198 -18.65 9.19 -4.48
CA SER A 198 -19.35 8.10 -5.17
C SER A 198 -18.42 6.95 -5.56
N LEU A 199 -18.98 5.78 -5.85
CA LEU A 199 -18.23 4.61 -6.27
C LEU A 199 -18.47 4.30 -7.75
N SER A 200 -17.39 3.95 -8.47
CA SER A 200 -17.51 3.48 -9.86
C SER A 200 -18.30 2.17 -9.94
N GLU A 201 -18.99 1.95 -11.04
CA GLU A 201 -19.80 0.72 -11.27
C GLU A 201 -18.99 -0.45 -11.84
N THR A 202 -17.76 -0.19 -12.32
CA THR A 202 -16.99 -1.11 -13.16
C THR A 202 -16.24 -2.22 -12.41
N ALA A 203 -16.27 -2.24 -11.07
CA ALA A 203 -15.56 -3.22 -10.26
C ALA A 203 -16.49 -3.87 -9.23
N LEU A 204 -16.00 -4.93 -8.58
CA LEU A 204 -16.86 -5.82 -7.77
C LEU A 204 -17.00 -5.35 -6.33
N TYR A 205 -15.90 -4.92 -5.69
CA TYR A 205 -15.85 -4.76 -4.25
C TYR A 205 -15.84 -3.29 -3.81
N ASP A 206 -16.61 -3.00 -2.76
CA ASP A 206 -16.53 -1.73 -2.06
C ASP A 206 -15.20 -1.65 -1.30
N PRO A 207 -14.42 -0.56 -1.45
CA PRO A 207 -13.17 -0.38 -0.73
C PRO A 207 -13.33 -0.37 0.79
N ASP A 208 -14.47 0.05 1.34
CA ASP A 208 -14.70 0.01 2.78
C ASP A 208 -14.89 -1.41 3.30
N PHE A 209 -15.58 -2.28 2.53
CA PHE A 209 -15.66 -3.71 2.85
C PHE A 209 -14.28 -4.39 2.84
N ILE A 210 -13.48 -4.14 1.81
CA ILE A 210 -12.11 -4.68 1.71
C ILE A 210 -11.20 -4.08 2.78
N GLY A 211 -11.37 -2.79 3.10
CA GLY A 211 -10.62 -2.10 4.15
C GLY A 211 -10.76 -2.76 5.51
N ALA A 212 -11.98 -3.15 5.89
CA ALA A 212 -12.23 -3.85 7.14
C ALA A 212 -11.52 -5.23 7.21
N ILE A 213 -11.52 -5.98 6.11
CA ILE A 213 -10.80 -7.27 6.00
C ILE A 213 -9.29 -7.05 6.08
N ALA A 214 -8.76 -6.12 5.28
CA ALA A 214 -7.35 -5.81 5.21
C ALA A 214 -6.80 -5.30 6.55
N ALA A 215 -7.51 -4.40 7.23
CA ALA A 215 -7.11 -3.88 8.53
C ALA A 215 -7.00 -5.01 9.56
N ARG A 216 -7.96 -5.92 9.60
CA ARG A 216 -7.93 -7.10 10.48
C ARG A 216 -6.74 -8.02 10.16
N TYR A 217 -6.46 -8.25 8.88
CA TYR A 217 -5.32 -9.07 8.46
C TYR A 217 -3.98 -8.41 8.81
N PHE A 218 -3.88 -7.09 8.65
CA PHE A 218 -2.66 -6.34 8.95
C PHE A 218 -2.38 -6.25 10.46
N GLU A 219 -3.41 -6.11 11.28
CA GLU A 219 -3.27 -5.96 12.73
C GLU A 219 -2.97 -7.29 13.44
N ASN A 220 -3.64 -8.37 13.03
CA ASN A 220 -3.58 -9.63 13.76
C ASN A 220 -2.26 -10.40 13.52
N PRO A 221 -1.74 -11.09 14.56
CA PRO A 221 -0.63 -12.01 14.38
C PRO A 221 -1.04 -13.21 13.51
N LEU A 222 -0.12 -13.70 12.69
CA LEU A 222 -0.29 -14.95 11.98
C LEU A 222 0.14 -16.13 12.85
N ARG A 223 -0.41 -17.32 12.56
CA ARG A 223 0.01 -18.55 13.20
C ARG A 223 1.49 -18.87 12.96
N ASP A 224 1.99 -18.50 11.80
CA ASP A 224 3.39 -18.66 11.39
C ASP A 224 3.87 -17.36 10.74
N GLU A 225 4.61 -16.56 11.51
CA GLU A 225 5.20 -15.29 11.05
C GLU A 225 6.47 -15.49 10.19
N GLN A 226 7.07 -16.71 10.21
CA GLN A 226 8.27 -17.02 9.40
C GLN A 226 7.92 -17.15 7.92
N ARG A 227 6.68 -17.51 7.64
CA ARG A 227 6.22 -17.77 6.30
C ARG A 227 5.69 -16.50 5.65
N LEU A 228 6.42 -15.98 4.67
CA LEU A 228 5.90 -14.88 3.84
C LEU A 228 4.91 -15.43 2.81
N VAL A 229 3.64 -15.02 2.93
CA VAL A 229 2.55 -15.40 2.04
C VAL A 229 1.82 -14.17 1.53
N MET A 230 1.28 -14.23 0.32
CA MET A 230 0.31 -13.26 -0.18
C MET A 230 -1.10 -13.83 0.03
N VAL A 231 -1.94 -13.08 0.75
CA VAL A 231 -3.31 -13.49 1.09
C VAL A 231 -4.29 -12.54 0.42
N ASP A 232 -5.38 -13.07 -0.14
CA ASP A 232 -6.46 -12.23 -0.67
C ASP A 232 -7.56 -11.94 0.37
N TYR A 233 -8.54 -11.16 -0.05
CA TYR A 233 -9.70 -10.77 0.78
C TYR A 233 -10.60 -11.95 1.22
N ASN A 234 -10.46 -13.13 0.61
CA ASN A 234 -11.14 -14.36 1.04
C ASN A 234 -10.27 -15.23 1.98
N GLY A 235 -9.02 -14.83 2.22
CA GLY A 235 -8.05 -15.61 2.98
C GLY A 235 -7.34 -16.69 2.17
N TYR A 236 -7.47 -16.69 0.83
CA TYR A 236 -6.75 -17.60 -0.04
C TYR A 236 -5.30 -17.17 -0.20
N GLU A 237 -4.37 -18.12 -0.08
CA GLU A 237 -2.94 -17.89 -0.28
C GLU A 237 -2.57 -17.99 -1.76
N TRP A 238 -1.93 -16.95 -2.27
CA TRP A 238 -1.44 -16.87 -3.65
C TRP A 238 0.04 -17.20 -3.70
N PRO A 239 0.48 -18.04 -4.65
CA PRO A 239 1.90 -18.21 -4.96
C PRO A 239 2.47 -16.94 -5.59
N PHE A 240 3.78 -16.70 -5.43
CA PHE A 240 4.47 -15.54 -6.02
C PHE A 240 6.00 -15.74 -6.13
#